data_c6c0e8beddbee7539036f5e57c30bc22
#
_entry.id   c6c0e8beddbee7539036f5e57c30bc22
#
_cell.length_a   1.000
_cell.length_b   1.000
_cell.length_c   1.000
_cell.angle_alpha   90.00
_cell.angle_beta   90.00
_cell.angle_gamma   90.00
#
_symmetry.space_group_name_H-M   'P 1'
#
loop_
_entity.id
_entity.type
_entity.pdbx_description
1 polymer ?
#
loop_
_entity_poly.entity_id
_entity_poly.type
_entity_poly.pdbx_seq_one_letter_code
_entity_poly.pdbx_strand_id
1 'polypeptide(L)'
;MKFKTTTALLLAGAAFGLTASAAMAQTNLRVFVSSQHRPDVWRKAFDMYEAKNTNVKVTIETGGNTSEQQAQYLNTVMTAKDTSLDVMILDVIRPAQYAAAGWTVPFNEVLGNDAANYMKRYLPAYAEANTVDGKIVALPAFADAMFLYYRKDLLEKHGIQPPQTWDQLAAAAKKITEAEKDPNLQGLSFQGRAIEGAVCTFLLPYWSMGKQLVSDGKLSFDKETAVKSLKLWKDFVDQGVAKKNIAEVATDDTRKEFQAGNVIFAVNWSYAWGQFQGAESAVKDKVGVVKLPAVQGGQSASCLGGWEWGVSAYSNNKTEAQKFVQFLSSPEVSEFMAINAALLPQFPEVYTDADVTKAVPWFASARPVVETAKARPVTPRYNEVSEIIRTTVNAVLAGQQTPEEGATQMEGRLRRVLR
;
A
#
# COMPACT_ATOMS: atom_id res chain seq x y z
N MET A 1 -76.07 -27.05 66.81
CA MET A 1 -76.02 -26.70 65.38
C MET A 1 -74.80 -25.86 65.13
N LYS A 2 -73.80 -26.43 64.43
CA LYS A 2 -72.51 -25.73 64.13
C LYS A 2 -72.49 -25.38 62.64
N PHE A 3 -72.52 -24.13 62.33
CA PHE A 3 -72.26 -23.63 60.95
C PHE A 3 -70.77 -23.51 60.74
N LYS A 4 -70.31 -24.16 59.69
CA LYS A 4 -68.95 -24.01 59.17
C LYS A 4 -68.95 -22.99 58.03
N THR A 5 -68.22 -21.89 58.20
CA THR A 5 -67.97 -20.90 57.16
C THR A 5 -66.71 -21.30 56.42
N THR A 6 -66.83 -21.52 55.13
CA THR A 6 -65.66 -21.81 54.26
C THR A 6 -65.27 -20.56 53.57
N THR A 7 -64.01 -20.09 53.86
CA THR A 7 -63.41 -18.93 53.24
C THR A 7 -62.65 -19.39 52.00
N ALA A 8 -63.06 -18.94 50.82
CA ALA A 8 -62.30 -19.15 49.55
C ALA A 8 -61.19 -18.08 49.36
N LEU A 9 -59.93 -18.52 49.33
CA LEU A 9 -58.80 -17.70 48.92
C LEU A 9 -58.72 -17.70 47.42
N LEU A 10 -58.92 -16.52 46.81
CA LEU A 10 -58.54 -16.24 45.41
C LEU A 10 -57.06 -15.92 45.33
N LEU A 11 -56.29 -16.83 44.75
CA LEU A 11 -54.85 -16.55 44.35
C LEU A 11 -54.89 -15.90 42.97
N ALA A 12 -54.62 -14.58 42.92
CA ALA A 12 -54.32 -13.86 41.69
C ALA A 12 -52.83 -14.10 41.31
N GLY A 13 -52.59 -15.00 40.35
CA GLY A 13 -51.27 -15.23 39.81
C GLY A 13 -50.86 -14.09 38.86
N ALA A 14 -49.97 -13.21 39.32
CA ALA A 14 -49.30 -12.24 38.44
C ALA A 14 -48.24 -12.97 37.63
N ALA A 15 -48.53 -13.26 36.35
CA ALA A 15 -47.54 -13.72 35.40
C ALA A 15 -46.60 -12.55 35.02
N PHE A 16 -45.43 -12.45 35.67
CA PHE A 16 -44.32 -11.61 35.22
C PHE A 16 -43.75 -12.28 33.95
N GLY A 17 -44.09 -11.73 32.79
CA GLY A 17 -43.45 -12.06 31.54
C GLY A 17 -42.00 -11.53 31.58
N LEU A 18 -41.04 -12.38 31.92
CA LEU A 18 -39.62 -12.15 31.69
C LEU A 18 -39.39 -12.16 30.18
N THR A 19 -39.45 -10.99 29.54
CA THR A 19 -38.82 -10.78 28.24
C THR A 19 -37.31 -10.87 28.45
N ALA A 20 -36.77 -12.07 28.31
CA ALA A 20 -35.33 -12.26 28.19
C ALA A 20 -34.92 -11.58 26.87
N SER A 21 -34.47 -10.35 26.93
CA SER A 21 -33.65 -9.76 25.88
C SER A 21 -32.46 -10.70 25.73
N ALA A 22 -32.46 -11.50 24.66
CA ALA A 22 -31.27 -12.25 24.29
C ALA A 22 -30.15 -11.21 24.08
N ALA A 23 -29.25 -11.06 25.05
CA ALA A 23 -28.04 -10.28 24.90
C ALA A 23 -27.31 -10.94 23.72
N MET A 24 -27.30 -10.30 22.58
CA MET A 24 -26.50 -10.75 21.44
C MET A 24 -25.07 -10.86 21.93
N ALA A 25 -24.46 -12.04 21.79
CA ALA A 25 -23.10 -12.26 22.20
C ALA A 25 -22.20 -11.27 21.44
N GLN A 26 -21.37 -10.54 22.17
CA GLN A 26 -20.44 -9.59 21.58
C GLN A 26 -19.43 -10.32 20.68
N THR A 27 -19.33 -9.91 19.43
CA THR A 27 -18.31 -10.38 18.49
C THR A 27 -17.08 -9.49 18.62
N ASN A 28 -15.93 -10.11 18.88
CA ASN A 28 -14.65 -9.40 18.94
C ASN A 28 -13.84 -9.75 17.69
N LEU A 29 -13.53 -8.74 16.86
CA LEU A 29 -12.68 -8.87 15.69
C LEU A 29 -11.28 -8.36 16.00
N ARG A 30 -10.27 -9.13 15.64
CA ARG A 30 -8.85 -8.71 15.70
C ARG A 30 -8.35 -8.45 14.29
N VAL A 31 -7.82 -7.25 14.08
CA VAL A 31 -7.46 -6.72 12.77
C VAL A 31 -5.99 -6.31 12.76
N PHE A 32 -5.20 -6.90 11.88
CA PHE A 32 -3.82 -6.48 11.65
C PHE A 32 -3.76 -5.34 10.66
N VAL A 33 -3.12 -4.23 11.07
CA VAL A 33 -2.90 -3.01 10.27
C VAL A 33 -1.41 -2.68 10.25
N SER A 34 -0.90 -2.25 9.09
CA SER A 34 0.47 -1.76 8.99
C SER A 34 0.73 -0.54 9.87
N SER A 35 1.87 -0.52 10.55
CA SER A 35 2.31 0.64 11.34
C SER A 35 2.52 1.90 10.50
N GLN A 36 2.74 1.78 9.18
CA GLN A 36 2.99 2.89 8.26
C GLN A 36 1.72 3.59 7.75
N HIS A 37 0.56 2.90 7.78
CA HIS A 37 -0.65 3.35 7.08
C HIS A 37 -1.70 3.93 8.03
N ARG A 38 -1.28 4.79 8.93
CA ARG A 38 -2.15 5.57 9.83
C ARG A 38 -3.12 4.70 10.64
N PRO A 39 -2.62 3.76 11.48
CA PRO A 39 -3.49 2.94 12.33
C PRO A 39 -4.37 3.78 13.26
N ASP A 40 -3.93 4.99 13.61
CA ASP A 40 -4.70 5.98 14.36
C ASP A 40 -5.98 6.44 13.61
N VAL A 41 -5.89 6.60 12.29
CA VAL A 41 -7.04 6.97 11.45
C VAL A 41 -7.91 5.75 11.15
N TRP A 42 -7.30 4.57 10.89
CA TRP A 42 -8.06 3.32 10.76
C TRP A 42 -8.89 3.02 12.00
N ARG A 43 -8.37 3.30 13.22
CA ARG A 43 -9.18 3.14 14.45
C ARG A 43 -10.49 3.92 14.37
N LYS A 44 -10.45 5.16 13.88
CA LYS A 44 -11.67 5.98 13.71
C LYS A 44 -12.63 5.38 12.68
N ALA A 45 -12.12 4.83 11.57
CA ALA A 45 -12.95 4.11 10.61
C ALA A 45 -13.59 2.86 11.23
N PHE A 46 -12.88 2.14 12.11
CA PHE A 46 -13.43 1.00 12.86
C PHE A 46 -14.49 1.44 13.87
N ASP A 47 -14.30 2.59 14.52
CA ASP A 47 -15.32 3.19 15.40
C ASP A 47 -16.62 3.51 14.65
N MET A 48 -16.53 3.92 13.37
CA MET A 48 -17.72 4.13 12.51
C MET A 48 -18.49 2.84 12.30
N TYR A 49 -17.81 1.70 12.13
CA TYR A 49 -18.46 0.38 12.05
C TYR A 49 -19.09 -0.04 13.37
N GLU A 50 -18.35 0.08 14.47
CA GLU A 50 -18.83 -0.26 15.82
C GLU A 50 -20.08 0.55 16.20
N ALA A 51 -20.16 1.82 15.80
CA ALA A 51 -21.32 2.67 16.04
C ALA A 51 -22.59 2.17 15.34
N LYS A 52 -22.42 1.58 14.14
CA LYS A 52 -23.52 0.98 13.36
C LYS A 52 -23.82 -0.47 13.79
N ASN A 53 -22.87 -1.16 14.47
CA ASN A 53 -22.93 -2.57 14.86
C ASN A 53 -22.50 -2.73 16.33
N THR A 54 -23.39 -2.34 17.25
CA THR A 54 -23.09 -2.23 18.69
C THR A 54 -22.70 -3.55 19.38
N ASN A 55 -23.00 -4.69 18.75
CA ASN A 55 -22.58 -6.01 19.20
C ASN A 55 -21.17 -6.41 18.70
N VAL A 56 -20.48 -5.55 17.94
CA VAL A 56 -19.12 -5.82 17.43
C VAL A 56 -18.13 -4.91 18.13
N LYS A 57 -16.98 -5.47 18.48
CA LYS A 57 -15.78 -4.73 18.93
C LYS A 57 -14.60 -5.13 18.09
N VAL A 58 -13.77 -4.13 17.74
CA VAL A 58 -12.60 -4.32 16.88
C VAL A 58 -11.34 -3.92 17.63
N THR A 59 -10.38 -4.85 17.69
CA THR A 59 -9.05 -4.60 18.25
C THR A 59 -8.04 -4.50 17.13
N ILE A 60 -7.23 -3.43 17.14
CA ILE A 60 -6.12 -3.25 16.21
C ILE A 60 -4.88 -3.93 16.76
N GLU A 61 -4.24 -4.72 15.91
CA GLU A 61 -2.87 -5.15 16.05
C GLU A 61 -2.02 -4.46 14.99
N THR A 62 -0.89 -3.87 15.40
CA THR A 62 0.00 -3.18 14.48
C THR A 62 1.37 -3.82 14.45
N GLY A 63 2.01 -3.84 13.28
CA GLY A 63 3.37 -4.37 13.15
C GLY A 63 3.96 -4.11 11.78
N GLY A 64 5.28 -4.35 11.69
CA GLY A 64 6.04 -4.26 10.45
C GLY A 64 6.16 -2.85 9.87
N ASN A 65 7.40 -2.45 9.59
CA ASN A 65 7.72 -1.19 8.95
C ASN A 65 8.07 -1.36 7.45
N THR A 66 7.94 -2.59 6.93
CA THR A 66 8.11 -2.93 5.52
C THR A 66 7.12 -4.02 5.13
N SER A 67 6.82 -4.12 3.83
CA SER A 67 5.95 -5.18 3.27
C SER A 67 6.46 -6.58 3.64
N GLU A 68 7.80 -6.78 3.67
CA GLU A 68 8.42 -8.06 4.04
C GLU A 68 8.19 -8.41 5.51
N GLN A 69 8.37 -7.45 6.42
CA GLN A 69 8.18 -7.68 7.86
C GLN A 69 6.72 -8.01 8.17
N GLN A 70 5.78 -7.32 7.51
CA GLN A 70 4.35 -7.60 7.63
C GLN A 70 4.01 -8.99 7.09
N ALA A 71 4.54 -9.33 5.90
CA ALA A 71 4.34 -10.65 5.31
C ALA A 71 4.95 -11.76 6.19
N GLN A 72 6.12 -11.54 6.77
CA GLN A 72 6.75 -12.51 7.69
C GLN A 72 5.89 -12.77 8.92
N TYR A 73 5.34 -11.72 9.53
CA TYR A 73 4.42 -11.85 10.65
C TYR A 73 3.16 -12.63 10.24
N LEU A 74 2.47 -12.19 9.19
CA LEU A 74 1.24 -12.81 8.72
C LEU A 74 1.46 -14.26 8.26
N ASN A 75 2.57 -14.57 7.59
CA ASN A 75 2.91 -15.94 7.20
C ASN A 75 3.09 -16.84 8.43
N THR A 76 3.68 -16.34 9.52
CA THR A 76 3.82 -17.06 10.77
C THR A 76 2.45 -17.37 11.39
N VAL A 77 1.59 -16.35 11.49
CA VAL A 77 0.22 -16.47 12.01
C VAL A 77 -0.60 -17.48 11.19
N MET A 78 -0.57 -17.35 9.85
CA MET A 78 -1.32 -18.21 8.94
C MET A 78 -0.80 -19.66 8.94
N THR A 79 0.51 -19.86 8.98
CA THR A 79 1.11 -21.20 9.06
C THR A 79 0.75 -21.91 10.39
N ALA A 80 0.69 -21.15 11.48
CA ALA A 80 0.26 -21.64 12.78
C ALA A 80 -1.25 -21.91 12.86
N LYS A 81 -2.02 -21.52 11.83
CA LYS A 81 -3.48 -21.59 11.81
C LYS A 81 -4.14 -20.87 12.99
N ASP A 82 -3.57 -19.72 13.36
CA ASP A 82 -4.03 -18.92 14.49
C ASP A 82 -5.46 -18.42 14.22
N THR A 83 -6.37 -18.80 15.10
CA THR A 83 -7.79 -18.44 15.01
C THR A 83 -8.11 -17.07 15.61
N SER A 84 -7.14 -16.42 16.23
CA SER A 84 -7.34 -15.14 16.90
C SER A 84 -7.29 -13.94 15.95
N LEU A 85 -6.70 -14.08 14.75
CA LEU A 85 -6.65 -13.02 13.74
C LEU A 85 -7.83 -13.20 12.76
N ASP A 86 -8.68 -12.18 12.65
CA ASP A 86 -9.87 -12.20 11.79
C ASP A 86 -9.63 -11.52 10.45
N VAL A 87 -9.02 -10.32 10.46
CA VAL A 87 -8.80 -9.48 9.29
C VAL A 87 -7.36 -9.03 9.21
N MET A 88 -6.81 -9.00 8.01
CA MET A 88 -5.43 -8.60 7.76
C MET A 88 -5.35 -7.65 6.56
N ILE A 89 -4.49 -6.63 6.68
CA ILE A 89 -4.13 -5.80 5.55
C ILE A 89 -2.96 -6.44 4.79
N LEU A 90 -3.08 -6.54 3.47
CA LEU A 90 -2.14 -7.20 2.58
C LEU A 90 -1.60 -6.20 1.54
N ASP A 91 -0.31 -6.23 1.24
CA ASP A 91 0.24 -5.54 0.07
C ASP A 91 -0.42 -6.11 -1.21
N VAL A 92 -0.73 -5.27 -2.20
CA VAL A 92 -1.40 -5.61 -3.46
C VAL A 92 -0.79 -6.80 -4.22
N ILE A 93 0.46 -7.14 -3.94
CA ILE A 93 1.17 -8.29 -4.52
C ILE A 93 0.83 -9.63 -3.84
N ARG A 94 0.11 -9.64 -2.73
CA ARG A 94 -0.07 -10.81 -1.86
C ARG A 94 -1.37 -11.62 -2.07
N PRO A 95 -2.48 -11.06 -2.58
CA PRO A 95 -3.76 -11.80 -2.64
C PRO A 95 -3.64 -13.16 -3.33
N ALA A 96 -2.96 -13.24 -4.48
CA ALA A 96 -2.78 -14.51 -5.20
C ALA A 96 -1.99 -15.55 -4.40
N GLN A 97 -0.95 -15.15 -3.68
CA GLN A 97 -0.16 -16.03 -2.82
C GLN A 97 -0.99 -16.57 -1.65
N TYR A 98 -1.74 -15.70 -1.00
CA TYR A 98 -2.57 -16.05 0.16
C TYR A 98 -3.76 -16.94 -0.25
N ALA A 99 -4.33 -16.69 -1.42
CA ALA A 99 -5.37 -17.54 -2.00
C ALA A 99 -4.83 -18.94 -2.32
N ALA A 100 -3.66 -19.03 -2.96
CA ALA A 100 -3.04 -20.31 -3.29
C ALA A 100 -2.68 -21.13 -2.03
N ALA A 101 -2.33 -20.46 -0.94
CA ALA A 101 -2.07 -21.10 0.36
C ALA A 101 -3.35 -21.46 1.13
N GLY A 102 -4.54 -21.05 0.65
CA GLY A 102 -5.80 -21.26 1.34
C GLY A 102 -5.93 -20.43 2.63
N TRP A 103 -5.28 -19.29 2.71
CA TRP A 103 -5.22 -18.44 3.91
C TRP A 103 -6.30 -17.35 3.98
N THR A 104 -6.98 -17.06 2.86
CA THR A 104 -8.08 -16.09 2.81
C THR A 104 -9.42 -16.74 2.49
N VAL A 105 -10.50 -16.18 3.05
CA VAL A 105 -11.87 -16.56 2.73
C VAL A 105 -12.33 -15.77 1.50
N PRO A 106 -12.79 -16.43 0.42
CA PRO A 106 -13.35 -15.73 -0.72
C PRO A 106 -14.66 -14.99 -0.37
N PHE A 107 -14.86 -13.84 -0.99
CA PHE A 107 -16.06 -13.00 -0.79
C PHE A 107 -17.24 -13.39 -1.70
N ASN A 108 -17.05 -14.32 -2.66
CA ASN A 108 -18.06 -14.65 -3.65
C ASN A 108 -19.42 -15.07 -3.02
N GLU A 109 -19.39 -15.83 -1.94
CA GLU A 109 -20.61 -16.28 -1.28
C GLU A 109 -21.39 -15.10 -0.66
N VAL A 110 -20.71 -14.21 0.05
CA VAL A 110 -21.34 -13.07 0.73
C VAL A 110 -21.76 -11.98 -0.26
N LEU A 111 -21.10 -11.87 -1.40
CA LEU A 111 -21.46 -10.95 -2.49
C LEU A 111 -22.51 -11.54 -3.45
N GLY A 112 -22.69 -12.86 -3.45
CA GLY A 112 -23.68 -13.56 -4.24
C GLY A 112 -23.49 -13.36 -5.74
N ASN A 113 -24.63 -13.31 -6.48
CA ASN A 113 -24.64 -13.19 -7.94
C ASN A 113 -24.07 -11.86 -8.47
N ASP A 114 -23.92 -10.86 -7.63
CA ASP A 114 -23.39 -9.54 -8.01
C ASP A 114 -21.87 -9.40 -7.81
N ALA A 115 -21.19 -10.46 -7.40
CA ALA A 115 -19.77 -10.43 -7.08
C ALA A 115 -18.89 -9.81 -8.18
N ALA A 116 -19.12 -10.17 -9.45
CA ALA A 116 -18.36 -9.61 -10.57
C ALA A 116 -18.61 -8.11 -10.79
N ASN A 117 -19.86 -7.65 -10.61
CA ASN A 117 -20.19 -6.24 -10.73
C ASN A 117 -19.69 -5.46 -9.51
N TYR A 118 -19.69 -6.08 -8.34
CA TYR A 118 -19.14 -5.49 -7.12
C TYR A 118 -17.69 -5.04 -7.33
N MET A 119 -16.87 -5.84 -8.00
CA MET A 119 -15.45 -5.50 -8.26
C MET A 119 -15.27 -4.40 -9.32
N LYS A 120 -16.22 -4.22 -10.26
CA LYS A 120 -16.13 -3.19 -11.31
C LYS A 120 -16.18 -1.75 -10.79
N ARG A 121 -16.60 -1.53 -9.57
CA ARG A 121 -16.62 -0.21 -8.93
C ARG A 121 -15.25 0.30 -8.50
N TYR A 122 -14.27 -0.58 -8.39
CA TYR A 122 -12.90 -0.23 -8.06
C TYR A 122 -12.07 0.10 -9.32
N LEU A 123 -10.97 0.78 -9.13
CA LEU A 123 -9.97 0.93 -10.17
C LEU A 123 -9.56 -0.45 -10.72
N PRO A 124 -9.46 -0.64 -12.06
CA PRO A 124 -9.32 -1.96 -12.67
C PRO A 124 -8.16 -2.80 -12.12
N ALA A 125 -7.00 -2.18 -11.89
CA ALA A 125 -5.82 -2.88 -11.37
C ALA A 125 -6.06 -3.53 -10.00
N TYR A 126 -6.87 -2.90 -9.15
CA TYR A 126 -7.21 -3.44 -7.82
C TYR A 126 -8.29 -4.51 -7.91
N ALA A 127 -9.25 -4.36 -8.82
CA ALA A 127 -10.23 -5.43 -9.10
C ALA A 127 -9.52 -6.71 -9.58
N GLU A 128 -8.55 -6.57 -10.47
CA GLU A 128 -7.74 -7.67 -10.99
C GLU A 128 -6.86 -8.31 -9.90
N ALA A 129 -6.11 -7.51 -9.13
CA ALA A 129 -5.21 -8.00 -8.08
C ALA A 129 -5.94 -8.83 -7.00
N ASN A 130 -7.20 -8.53 -6.75
CA ASN A 130 -8.02 -9.18 -5.73
C ASN A 130 -8.87 -10.35 -6.24
N THR A 131 -8.84 -10.62 -7.57
CA THR A 131 -9.60 -11.71 -8.20
C THR A 131 -8.66 -12.78 -8.72
N VAL A 132 -8.67 -13.96 -8.09
CA VAL A 132 -7.80 -15.08 -8.43
C VAL A 132 -8.68 -16.28 -8.80
N ASP A 133 -8.52 -16.80 -10.01
CA ASP A 133 -9.31 -17.93 -10.55
C ASP A 133 -10.84 -17.73 -10.35
N GLY A 134 -11.31 -16.51 -10.61
CA GLY A 134 -12.73 -16.14 -10.44
C GLY A 134 -13.20 -15.97 -9.00
N LYS A 135 -12.30 -16.10 -8.02
CA LYS A 135 -12.60 -15.90 -6.60
C LYS A 135 -12.11 -14.52 -6.16
N ILE A 136 -12.93 -13.76 -5.50
CA ILE A 136 -12.58 -12.50 -4.86
C ILE A 136 -11.98 -12.81 -3.49
N VAL A 137 -10.67 -12.78 -3.39
CA VAL A 137 -9.90 -13.27 -2.23
C VAL A 137 -9.54 -12.20 -1.22
N ALA A 138 -9.70 -10.93 -1.61
CA ALA A 138 -9.55 -9.75 -0.78
C ALA A 138 -10.37 -8.59 -1.38
N LEU A 139 -10.53 -7.48 -0.64
CA LEU A 139 -11.15 -6.25 -1.15
C LEU A 139 -10.17 -5.08 -0.99
N PRO A 140 -10.13 -4.12 -1.93
CA PRO A 140 -9.21 -2.99 -1.87
C PRO A 140 -9.40 -2.14 -0.61
N ALA A 141 -8.31 -1.85 0.11
CA ALA A 141 -8.29 -0.95 1.26
C ALA A 141 -8.03 0.49 0.82
N PHE A 142 -7.01 0.71 0.02
CA PHE A 142 -6.68 1.99 -0.60
C PHE A 142 -5.71 1.78 -1.77
N ALA A 143 -5.74 2.72 -2.72
CA ALA A 143 -4.82 2.75 -3.84
C ALA A 143 -3.49 3.40 -3.44
N ASP A 144 -2.41 3.05 -4.14
CA ASP A 144 -1.12 3.69 -3.99
C ASP A 144 -0.33 3.63 -5.30
N ALA A 145 0.57 4.57 -5.48
CA ALA A 145 1.53 4.59 -6.57
C ALA A 145 2.77 5.40 -6.16
N MET A 146 3.87 5.22 -6.88
CA MET A 146 5.07 6.01 -6.64
C MET A 146 5.01 7.35 -7.38
N PHE A 147 5.47 8.41 -6.71
CA PHE A 147 5.53 9.77 -7.22
C PHE A 147 6.91 10.38 -6.98
N LEU A 148 7.20 11.45 -7.72
CA LEU A 148 8.31 12.34 -7.40
C LEU A 148 7.81 13.47 -6.51
N TYR A 149 8.32 13.52 -5.29
CA TYR A 149 8.20 14.67 -4.39
C TYR A 149 9.38 15.61 -4.58
N TYR A 150 9.13 16.90 -4.48
CA TYR A 150 10.20 17.89 -4.63
C TYR A 150 9.98 19.09 -3.70
N ARG A 151 11.06 19.74 -3.36
CA ARG A 151 11.10 21.00 -2.61
C ARG A 151 10.68 22.12 -3.56
N LYS A 152 9.38 22.44 -3.51
CA LYS A 152 8.76 23.49 -4.33
C LYS A 152 9.44 24.85 -4.12
N ASP A 153 9.71 25.20 -2.87
CA ASP A 153 10.41 26.43 -2.47
C ASP A 153 11.81 26.56 -3.08
N LEU A 154 12.59 25.45 -3.12
CA LEU A 154 13.91 25.45 -3.72
C LEU A 154 13.85 25.56 -5.25
N LEU A 155 12.93 24.83 -5.89
CA LEU A 155 12.77 24.93 -7.34
C LEU A 155 12.36 26.34 -7.76
N GLU A 156 11.38 26.96 -7.06
CA GLU A 156 10.93 28.33 -7.30
C GLU A 156 12.07 29.34 -7.08
N LYS A 157 12.83 29.22 -5.97
CA LYS A 157 13.99 30.08 -5.67
C LYS A 157 15.03 30.08 -6.78
N HIS A 158 15.26 28.94 -7.43
CA HIS A 158 16.26 28.79 -8.48
C HIS A 158 15.72 28.87 -9.90
N GLY A 159 14.42 29.17 -10.09
CA GLY A 159 13.76 29.28 -11.39
C GLY A 159 13.77 27.97 -12.17
N ILE A 160 13.60 26.84 -11.49
CA ILE A 160 13.61 25.49 -12.06
C ILE A 160 12.18 24.93 -12.09
N GLN A 161 11.79 24.37 -13.23
CA GLN A 161 10.52 23.63 -13.33
C GLN A 161 10.67 22.19 -12.83
N PRO A 162 9.62 21.54 -12.35
CA PRO A 162 9.65 20.12 -11.99
C PRO A 162 10.18 19.26 -13.14
N PRO A 163 11.18 18.38 -12.90
CA PRO A 163 11.87 17.62 -13.94
C PRO A 163 10.93 16.59 -14.59
N GLN A 164 11.02 16.46 -15.92
CA GLN A 164 10.26 15.48 -16.69
C GLN A 164 11.10 14.27 -17.10
N THR A 165 12.43 14.40 -17.04
CA THR A 165 13.38 13.31 -17.27
C THR A 165 14.34 13.16 -16.09
N TRP A 166 14.92 11.97 -15.94
CA TRP A 166 15.91 11.71 -14.91
C TRP A 166 17.17 12.57 -15.07
N ASP A 167 17.54 12.89 -16.33
CA ASP A 167 18.68 13.80 -16.61
C ASP A 167 18.39 15.22 -16.14
N GLN A 168 17.15 15.72 -16.36
CA GLN A 168 16.74 17.02 -15.84
C GLN A 168 16.73 17.05 -14.32
N LEU A 169 16.31 15.94 -13.66
CA LEU A 169 16.37 15.83 -12.20
C LEU A 169 17.81 15.94 -11.70
N ALA A 170 18.72 15.19 -12.31
CA ALA A 170 20.14 15.22 -11.92
C ALA A 170 20.74 16.63 -12.08
N ALA A 171 20.47 17.29 -13.21
CA ALA A 171 20.95 18.65 -13.47
C ALA A 171 20.37 19.67 -12.48
N ALA A 172 19.07 19.56 -12.17
CA ALA A 172 18.40 20.42 -11.19
C ALA A 172 18.97 20.21 -9.77
N ALA A 173 19.11 18.95 -9.36
CA ALA A 173 19.69 18.59 -8.07
C ALA A 173 21.08 19.18 -7.89
N LYS A 174 21.96 18.99 -8.88
CA LYS A 174 23.33 19.52 -8.86
C LYS A 174 23.34 21.05 -8.77
N LYS A 175 22.57 21.74 -9.62
CA LYS A 175 22.48 23.20 -9.61
C LYS A 175 22.04 23.74 -8.25
N ILE A 176 21.04 23.11 -7.62
CA ILE A 176 20.53 23.56 -6.32
C ILE A 176 21.53 23.27 -5.20
N THR A 177 22.11 22.08 -5.13
CA THR A 177 23.09 21.74 -4.08
C THR A 177 24.33 22.62 -4.14
N GLU A 178 24.84 22.93 -5.35
CA GLU A 178 25.96 23.85 -5.55
C GLU A 178 25.66 25.30 -5.12
N ALA A 179 24.40 25.74 -5.34
CA ALA A 179 23.97 27.09 -4.99
C ALA A 179 23.65 27.25 -3.50
N GLU A 180 22.98 26.27 -2.88
CA GLU A 180 22.60 26.33 -1.45
C GLU A 180 23.81 26.13 -0.54
N LYS A 181 24.82 25.38 -0.94
CA LYS A 181 26.05 25.09 -0.16
C LYS A 181 25.76 24.51 1.23
N ASP A 182 24.63 23.86 1.39
CA ASP A 182 24.27 23.17 2.62
C ASP A 182 24.80 21.71 2.54
N PRO A 183 25.77 21.32 3.41
CA PRO A 183 26.37 20.00 3.37
C PRO A 183 25.38 18.88 3.71
N ASN A 184 24.23 19.20 4.32
CA ASN A 184 23.19 18.23 4.67
C ASN A 184 22.16 18.05 3.54
N LEU A 185 22.13 18.95 2.55
CA LEU A 185 21.16 18.92 1.48
C LEU A 185 21.59 17.92 0.39
N GLN A 186 20.81 16.85 0.22
CA GLN A 186 21.00 15.83 -0.80
C GLN A 186 20.12 16.11 -2.03
N GLY A 187 20.59 15.72 -3.22
CA GLY A 187 19.85 15.90 -4.45
C GLY A 187 18.61 15.00 -4.53
N LEU A 188 18.79 13.70 -4.30
CA LEU A 188 17.75 12.69 -4.48
C LEU A 188 17.82 11.61 -3.38
N SER A 189 16.67 11.25 -2.83
CA SER A 189 16.48 10.05 -2.01
C SER A 189 15.50 9.07 -2.67
N PHE A 190 15.85 7.78 -2.65
CA PHE A 190 15.04 6.68 -3.17
C PHE A 190 15.34 5.37 -2.43
N GLN A 191 14.58 4.32 -2.70
CA GLN A 191 14.65 3.05 -1.96
C GLN A 191 15.73 2.14 -2.53
N GLY A 192 16.89 2.12 -1.90
CA GLY A 192 18.06 1.30 -2.30
C GLY A 192 18.28 0.06 -1.44
N ARG A 193 17.71 0.01 -0.23
CA ARG A 193 17.79 -1.15 0.66
C ARG A 193 17.09 -2.36 0.01
N ALA A 194 17.57 -3.59 0.31
CA ALA A 194 17.00 -4.84 -0.22
C ALA A 194 15.60 -5.15 0.34
N ILE A 195 14.64 -4.26 0.07
CA ILE A 195 13.21 -4.32 0.41
C ILE A 195 12.36 -4.26 -0.86
N GLU A 196 11.06 -4.50 -0.73
CA GLU A 196 10.10 -4.49 -1.85
C GLU A 196 10.17 -3.20 -2.68
N GLY A 197 10.41 -2.07 -2.04
CA GLY A 197 10.60 -0.80 -2.75
C GLY A 197 11.74 -0.79 -3.76
N ALA A 198 12.82 -1.56 -3.54
CA ALA A 198 13.90 -1.67 -4.50
C ALA A 198 13.50 -2.46 -5.77
N VAL A 199 12.50 -3.33 -5.70
CA VAL A 199 11.90 -3.95 -6.91
C VAL A 199 11.33 -2.86 -7.80
N CYS A 200 10.54 -1.94 -7.23
CA CYS A 200 10.00 -0.81 -7.97
C CYS A 200 11.12 0.10 -8.48
N THR A 201 12.13 0.42 -7.65
CA THR A 201 13.29 1.20 -8.08
C THR A 201 13.90 0.63 -9.37
N PHE A 202 14.11 -0.68 -9.46
CA PHE A 202 14.59 -1.31 -10.69
C PHE A 202 13.61 -1.18 -11.86
N LEU A 203 12.31 -1.39 -11.59
CA LEU A 203 11.28 -1.48 -12.63
C LEU A 203 10.90 -0.12 -13.22
N LEU A 204 11.04 0.99 -12.48
CA LEU A 204 10.68 2.33 -12.96
C LEU A 204 11.39 2.70 -14.27
N PRO A 205 12.74 2.69 -14.40
CA PRO A 205 13.39 2.96 -15.68
C PRO A 205 13.19 1.81 -16.68
N TYR A 206 13.09 0.57 -16.23
CA TYR A 206 12.83 -0.59 -17.10
C TYR A 206 11.49 -0.43 -17.85
N TRP A 207 10.43 -0.08 -17.17
CA TRP A 207 9.13 0.22 -17.76
C TRP A 207 9.13 1.50 -18.59
N SER A 208 9.87 2.51 -18.15
CA SER A 208 10.01 3.78 -18.87
C SER A 208 10.60 3.57 -20.26
N MET A 209 11.47 2.58 -20.46
CA MET A 209 12.01 2.13 -21.75
C MET A 209 11.08 1.18 -22.51
N GLY A 210 9.83 1.02 -22.08
CA GLY A 210 8.81 0.23 -22.78
C GLY A 210 8.91 -1.28 -22.60
N LYS A 211 9.73 -1.78 -21.66
CA LYS A 211 9.90 -3.22 -21.43
C LYS A 211 9.05 -3.71 -20.26
N GLN A 212 8.66 -4.98 -20.31
CA GLN A 212 7.98 -5.71 -19.24
C GLN A 212 8.87 -6.87 -18.79
N LEU A 213 8.90 -7.16 -17.49
CA LEU A 213 9.70 -8.27 -16.95
C LEU A 213 9.02 -9.62 -17.18
N VAL A 214 7.70 -9.64 -17.17
CA VAL A 214 6.87 -10.82 -17.45
C VAL A 214 5.83 -10.41 -18.49
N SER A 215 5.64 -11.26 -19.51
CA SER A 215 4.60 -11.14 -20.53
C SER A 215 3.97 -12.50 -20.74
N ASP A 216 2.63 -12.57 -20.75
CA ASP A 216 1.88 -13.81 -20.90
C ASP A 216 2.31 -14.92 -19.92
N GLY A 217 2.56 -14.53 -18.67
CA GLY A 217 3.00 -15.43 -17.60
C GLY A 217 4.45 -15.95 -17.74
N LYS A 218 5.20 -15.50 -18.74
CA LYS A 218 6.58 -15.92 -19.02
C LYS A 218 7.58 -14.79 -18.80
N LEU A 219 8.81 -15.15 -18.44
CA LEU A 219 9.91 -14.18 -18.31
C LEU A 219 10.21 -13.53 -19.67
N SER A 220 10.12 -12.20 -19.73
CA SER A 220 10.43 -11.35 -20.89
C SER A 220 11.58 -10.40 -20.54
N PHE A 221 12.69 -10.96 -20.03
CA PHE A 221 13.83 -10.19 -19.56
C PHE A 221 14.64 -9.63 -20.72
N ASP A 222 14.77 -8.31 -20.77
CA ASP A 222 15.65 -7.61 -21.70
C ASP A 222 16.91 -7.15 -20.94
N LYS A 223 18.03 -7.83 -21.19
CA LYS A 223 19.28 -7.63 -20.46
C LYS A 223 19.86 -6.22 -20.63
N GLU A 224 19.80 -5.66 -21.84
CA GLU A 224 20.32 -4.32 -22.12
C GLU A 224 19.54 -3.26 -21.33
N THR A 225 18.22 -3.37 -21.32
CA THR A 225 17.36 -2.50 -20.54
C THR A 225 17.59 -2.68 -19.03
N ALA A 226 17.83 -3.90 -18.57
CA ALA A 226 18.14 -4.15 -17.16
C ALA A 226 19.46 -3.49 -16.73
N VAL A 227 20.50 -3.57 -17.56
CA VAL A 227 21.77 -2.85 -17.32
C VAL A 227 21.54 -1.35 -17.25
N LYS A 228 20.81 -0.77 -18.21
CA LYS A 228 20.48 0.67 -18.23
C LYS A 228 19.69 1.09 -16.97
N SER A 229 18.76 0.25 -16.51
CA SER A 229 17.97 0.51 -15.30
C SER A 229 18.83 0.54 -14.04
N LEU A 230 19.70 -0.45 -13.86
CA LEU A 230 20.63 -0.52 -12.74
C LEU A 230 21.64 0.64 -12.78
N LYS A 231 22.16 0.93 -13.98
CA LYS A 231 23.15 2.00 -14.20
C LYS A 231 22.60 3.37 -13.89
N LEU A 232 21.35 3.69 -14.23
CA LEU A 232 20.72 4.97 -13.92
C LEU A 232 20.84 5.31 -12.42
N TRP A 233 20.46 4.38 -11.57
CA TRP A 233 20.47 4.57 -10.12
C TRP A 233 21.89 4.59 -9.56
N LYS A 234 22.79 3.76 -10.11
CA LYS A 234 24.21 3.76 -9.72
C LYS A 234 24.88 5.06 -10.11
N ASP A 235 24.58 5.60 -11.29
CA ASP A 235 25.13 6.89 -11.75
C ASP A 235 24.73 8.05 -10.82
N PHE A 236 23.50 8.05 -10.28
CA PHE A 236 23.11 9.07 -9.29
C PHE A 236 23.93 9.01 -8.01
N VAL A 237 24.33 7.82 -7.58
CA VAL A 237 25.24 7.64 -6.44
C VAL A 237 26.66 8.14 -6.79
N ASP A 238 27.18 7.71 -7.94
CA ASP A 238 28.54 8.02 -8.37
C ASP A 238 28.75 9.51 -8.66
N GLN A 239 27.70 10.18 -9.15
CA GLN A 239 27.70 11.62 -9.43
C GLN A 239 27.37 12.48 -8.20
N GLY A 240 27.09 11.87 -7.05
CA GLY A 240 26.72 12.58 -5.82
C GLY A 240 25.32 13.22 -5.83
N VAL A 241 24.45 12.84 -6.78
CA VAL A 241 23.04 13.24 -6.80
C VAL A 241 22.30 12.55 -5.67
N ALA A 242 22.59 11.27 -5.43
CA ALA A 242 22.13 10.52 -4.27
C ALA A 242 23.29 10.22 -3.32
N LYS A 243 22.98 10.00 -2.04
CA LYS A 243 24.00 9.73 -1.02
C LYS A 243 24.67 8.36 -1.24
N LYS A 244 25.94 8.25 -0.83
CA LYS A 244 26.78 7.04 -1.02
C LYS A 244 26.19 5.80 -0.36
N ASN A 245 25.53 5.93 0.80
CA ASN A 245 24.91 4.83 1.53
C ASN A 245 23.42 4.63 1.18
N ILE A 246 23.01 5.00 -0.02
CA ILE A 246 21.61 4.82 -0.49
C ILE A 246 21.14 3.35 -0.41
N ALA A 247 22.07 2.39 -0.49
CA ALA A 247 21.81 0.96 -0.33
C ALA A 247 21.26 0.58 1.06
N GLU A 248 21.33 1.46 2.04
CA GLU A 248 20.77 1.26 3.38
C GLU A 248 19.38 1.90 3.55
N VAL A 249 18.93 2.69 2.56
CA VAL A 249 17.74 3.53 2.64
C VAL A 249 16.48 2.72 2.31
N ALA A 250 15.60 2.60 3.29
CA ALA A 250 14.28 2.01 3.16
C ALA A 250 13.21 3.07 2.82
N THR A 251 11.97 2.61 2.61
CA THR A 251 10.82 3.47 2.27
C THR A 251 10.59 4.58 3.29
N ASP A 252 10.62 4.24 4.58
CA ASP A 252 10.39 5.23 5.65
C ASP A 252 11.58 6.17 5.85
N ASP A 253 12.79 5.73 5.49
CA ASP A 253 13.98 6.59 5.55
C ASP A 253 13.90 7.69 4.48
N THR A 254 13.51 7.37 3.23
CA THR A 254 13.29 8.39 2.18
C THR A 254 12.25 9.42 2.62
N ARG A 255 11.17 8.98 3.26
CA ARG A 255 10.15 9.85 3.81
C ARG A 255 10.72 10.78 4.89
N LYS A 256 11.42 10.23 5.88
CA LYS A 256 12.00 10.99 6.98
C LYS A 256 13.03 12.02 6.50
N GLU A 257 13.90 11.63 5.57
CA GLU A 257 14.91 12.52 4.98
C GLU A 257 14.27 13.72 4.27
N PHE A 258 13.23 13.48 3.47
CA PHE A 258 12.51 14.56 2.79
C PHE A 258 11.70 15.40 3.79
N GLN A 259 11.01 14.78 4.74
CA GLN A 259 10.25 15.47 5.79
C GLN A 259 11.11 16.38 6.65
N ALA A 260 12.37 16.00 6.91
CA ALA A 260 13.35 16.82 7.62
C ALA A 260 13.91 17.99 6.79
N GLY A 261 13.61 18.05 5.49
CA GLY A 261 14.10 19.10 4.59
C GLY A 261 15.47 18.85 4.01
N ASN A 262 16.07 17.69 4.25
CA ASN A 262 17.46 17.36 3.88
C ASN A 262 17.61 16.88 2.43
N VAL A 263 16.53 16.82 1.65
CA VAL A 263 16.51 16.28 0.29
C VAL A 263 15.71 17.17 -0.64
N ILE A 264 16.19 17.41 -1.84
CA ILE A 264 15.51 18.22 -2.87
C ILE A 264 14.39 17.41 -3.54
N PHE A 265 14.71 16.17 -3.93
CA PHE A 265 13.80 15.24 -4.60
C PHE A 265 13.71 13.91 -3.86
N ALA A 266 12.51 13.36 -3.74
CA ALA A 266 12.30 12.02 -3.18
C ALA A 266 11.37 11.19 -4.06
N VAL A 267 11.76 9.95 -4.36
CA VAL A 267 10.88 8.95 -4.93
C VAL A 267 10.21 8.20 -3.79
N ASN A 268 8.89 8.37 -3.65
CA ASN A 268 8.15 7.71 -2.57
C ASN A 268 6.69 7.45 -2.97
N TRP A 269 5.99 6.71 -2.15
CA TRP A 269 4.60 6.33 -2.28
C TRP A 269 3.66 7.50 -1.89
N SER A 270 2.42 7.44 -2.34
CA SER A 270 1.43 8.51 -2.15
C SER A 270 1.14 8.83 -0.67
N TYR A 271 1.19 7.83 0.22
CA TYR A 271 0.92 8.01 1.66
C TYR A 271 1.87 9.04 2.32
N ALA A 272 3.05 9.26 1.75
CA ALA A 272 4.04 10.18 2.29
C ALA A 272 3.55 11.64 2.29
N TRP A 273 2.64 12.01 1.37
CA TRP A 273 2.08 13.36 1.31
C TRP A 273 1.48 13.81 2.64
N GLY A 274 0.63 12.97 3.25
CA GLY A 274 0.02 13.31 4.54
C GLY A 274 1.05 13.57 5.65
N GLN A 275 2.17 12.83 5.62
CA GLN A 275 3.27 13.02 6.57
C GLN A 275 4.03 14.33 6.30
N PHE A 276 4.23 14.68 5.02
CA PHE A 276 4.91 15.93 4.64
C PHE A 276 4.12 17.18 4.99
N GLN A 277 2.80 17.08 5.10
CA GLN A 277 1.91 18.17 5.52
C GLN A 277 1.63 18.17 7.04
N GLY A 278 2.17 17.22 7.77
CA GLY A 278 2.02 17.13 9.23
C GLY A 278 2.66 18.29 9.97
N ALA A 279 2.23 18.53 11.22
CA ALA A 279 2.72 19.63 12.05
C ALA A 279 4.24 19.58 12.31
N GLU A 280 4.80 18.37 12.41
CA GLU A 280 6.23 18.13 12.69
C GLU A 280 7.11 18.16 11.42
N SER A 281 6.53 18.49 10.26
CA SER A 281 7.27 18.47 8.98
C SER A 281 7.97 19.80 8.73
N ALA A 282 9.28 19.76 8.51
CA ALA A 282 10.08 20.93 8.13
C ALA A 282 9.77 21.42 6.70
N VAL A 283 9.11 20.57 5.90
CA VAL A 283 8.73 20.86 4.51
C VAL A 283 7.25 21.13 4.31
N LYS A 284 6.48 21.27 5.40
CA LYS A 284 5.05 21.63 5.32
C LYS A 284 4.86 22.85 4.41
N ASP A 285 3.88 22.79 3.52
CA ASP A 285 3.54 23.81 2.51
C ASP A 285 4.65 24.10 1.46
N LYS A 286 5.80 23.40 1.52
CA LYS A 286 6.94 23.53 0.59
C LYS A 286 7.06 22.36 -0.38
N VAL A 287 6.10 21.44 -0.38
CA VAL A 287 6.14 20.19 -1.15
C VAL A 287 5.38 20.34 -2.46
N GLY A 288 6.02 19.96 -3.55
CA GLY A 288 5.37 19.64 -4.80
C GLY A 288 5.38 18.14 -5.05
N VAL A 289 4.40 17.64 -5.81
CA VAL A 289 4.29 16.24 -6.20
C VAL A 289 3.92 16.15 -7.67
N VAL A 290 4.64 15.30 -8.41
CA VAL A 290 4.38 15.06 -9.84
C VAL A 290 4.62 13.58 -10.16
N LYS A 291 4.18 13.18 -11.37
CA LYS A 291 4.54 11.86 -11.92
C LYS A 291 6.06 11.70 -11.98
N LEU A 292 6.54 10.47 -11.91
CA LEU A 292 7.96 10.18 -11.98
C LEU A 292 8.57 10.59 -13.33
N PRO A 293 9.83 11.04 -13.35
CA PRO A 293 10.54 11.37 -14.59
C PRO A 293 10.68 10.14 -15.51
N ALA A 294 10.72 10.39 -16.81
CA ALA A 294 11.02 9.37 -17.81
C ALA A 294 12.54 9.26 -18.05
N VAL A 295 13.01 8.13 -18.54
CA VAL A 295 14.31 8.08 -19.22
C VAL A 295 14.21 8.87 -20.52
N GLN A 296 15.35 9.36 -21.05
CA GLN A 296 15.37 10.10 -22.31
C GLN A 296 14.77 9.25 -23.44
N GLY A 297 13.76 9.79 -24.12
CA GLY A 297 13.02 9.08 -25.19
C GLY A 297 12.01 8.04 -24.71
N GLY A 298 11.85 7.86 -23.40
CA GLY A 298 10.89 6.93 -22.81
C GLY A 298 9.59 7.61 -22.33
N GLN A 299 8.81 6.86 -21.57
CA GLN A 299 7.57 7.32 -20.97
C GLN A 299 7.68 7.33 -19.43
N SER A 300 6.98 8.26 -18.76
CA SER A 300 6.84 8.18 -17.31
C SER A 300 6.19 6.85 -16.93
N ALA A 301 6.73 6.18 -15.94
CA ALA A 301 6.18 4.95 -15.38
C ALA A 301 6.15 5.04 -13.86
N SER A 302 5.08 4.55 -13.26
CA SER A 302 4.94 4.42 -11.82
C SER A 302 4.72 2.97 -11.44
N CYS A 303 5.18 2.60 -10.25
CA CYS A 303 4.91 1.30 -9.65
C CYS A 303 3.54 1.31 -8.98
N LEU A 304 2.67 0.35 -9.31
CA LEU A 304 1.41 0.14 -8.61
C LEU A 304 1.70 -0.36 -7.20
N GLY A 305 1.21 0.36 -6.24
CA GLY A 305 1.11 -0.01 -4.84
C GLY A 305 -0.34 -0.22 -4.45
N GLY A 306 -0.61 -0.16 -3.17
CA GLY A 306 -1.94 -0.32 -2.61
C GLY A 306 -2.00 -1.49 -1.64
N TRP A 307 -3.07 -1.49 -0.87
CA TRP A 307 -3.28 -2.46 0.19
C TRP A 307 -4.70 -3.00 0.16
N GLU A 308 -4.83 -4.23 0.58
CA GLU A 308 -6.03 -5.03 0.43
C GLU A 308 -6.48 -5.60 1.78
N TRP A 309 -7.77 -5.69 2.01
CA TRP A 309 -8.33 -6.35 3.20
C TRP A 309 -8.63 -7.82 2.91
N GLY A 310 -7.95 -8.73 3.59
CA GLY A 310 -8.22 -10.15 3.57
C GLY A 310 -8.88 -10.62 4.87
N VAL A 311 -9.77 -11.60 4.78
CA VAL A 311 -10.35 -12.30 5.94
C VAL A 311 -9.60 -13.61 6.13
N SER A 312 -9.15 -13.88 7.35
CA SER A 312 -8.43 -15.11 7.69
C SER A 312 -9.30 -16.35 7.51
N ALA A 313 -8.79 -17.35 6.79
CA ALA A 313 -9.44 -18.65 6.66
C ALA A 313 -9.61 -19.38 8.01
N TYR A 314 -8.83 -19.00 9.01
CA TYR A 314 -8.84 -19.60 10.36
C TYR A 314 -9.66 -18.80 11.37
N SER A 315 -10.20 -17.63 11.00
CA SER A 315 -11.10 -16.85 11.85
C SER A 315 -12.32 -17.67 12.30
N ASN A 316 -12.72 -17.48 13.53
CA ASN A 316 -14.00 -18.01 14.06
C ASN A 316 -15.18 -17.08 13.74
N ASN A 317 -14.92 -15.86 13.24
CA ASN A 317 -15.90 -14.79 12.99
C ASN A 317 -16.03 -14.46 11.50
N LYS A 318 -15.82 -15.42 10.59
CA LYS A 318 -15.68 -15.19 9.13
C LYS A 318 -16.76 -14.30 8.53
N THR A 319 -18.03 -14.60 8.83
CA THR A 319 -19.18 -13.85 8.29
C THR A 319 -19.17 -12.39 8.73
N GLU A 320 -18.90 -12.13 10.01
CA GLU A 320 -18.84 -10.76 10.53
C GLU A 320 -17.58 -10.03 10.03
N ALA A 321 -16.45 -10.73 9.94
CA ALA A 321 -15.23 -10.20 9.36
C ALA A 321 -15.41 -9.81 7.87
N GLN A 322 -16.15 -10.60 7.08
CA GLN A 322 -16.46 -10.26 5.70
C GLN A 322 -17.35 -9.01 5.59
N LYS A 323 -18.37 -8.85 6.43
CA LYS A 323 -19.20 -7.63 6.49
C LYS A 323 -18.38 -6.41 6.87
N PHE A 324 -17.52 -6.57 7.87
CA PHE A 324 -16.62 -5.52 8.32
C PHE A 324 -15.69 -5.10 7.18
N VAL A 325 -15.08 -6.02 6.47
CA VAL A 325 -14.20 -5.72 5.31
C VAL A 325 -14.98 -5.05 4.18
N GLN A 326 -16.23 -5.47 3.89
CA GLN A 326 -17.07 -4.76 2.91
C GLN A 326 -17.34 -3.30 3.31
N PHE A 327 -17.53 -3.04 4.60
CA PHE A 327 -17.66 -1.67 5.10
C PHE A 327 -16.34 -0.89 4.93
N LEU A 328 -15.19 -1.48 5.31
CA LEU A 328 -13.88 -0.84 5.16
C LEU A 328 -13.53 -0.54 3.70
N SER A 329 -14.02 -1.37 2.77
CA SER A 329 -13.85 -1.20 1.32
C SER A 329 -15.04 -0.48 0.67
N SER A 330 -15.70 0.43 1.39
CA SER A 330 -16.81 1.24 0.87
C SER A 330 -16.34 2.63 0.42
N PRO A 331 -17.11 3.32 -0.45
CA PRO A 331 -16.82 4.71 -0.81
C PRO A 331 -16.79 5.64 0.42
N GLU A 332 -17.68 5.46 1.41
CA GLU A 332 -17.71 6.21 2.66
C GLU A 332 -16.37 6.17 3.41
N VAL A 333 -15.81 4.98 3.57
CA VAL A 333 -14.50 4.82 4.25
C VAL A 333 -13.35 5.28 3.37
N SER A 334 -13.43 5.09 2.05
CA SER A 334 -12.43 5.58 1.10
C SER A 334 -12.32 7.11 1.15
N GLU A 335 -13.45 7.82 1.13
CA GLU A 335 -13.51 9.27 1.30
C GLU A 335 -12.95 9.71 2.66
N PHE A 336 -13.38 9.06 3.74
CA PHE A 336 -12.88 9.33 5.08
C PHE A 336 -11.36 9.18 5.18
N MET A 337 -10.79 8.11 4.61
CA MET A 337 -9.34 7.88 4.62
C MET A 337 -8.59 8.84 3.69
N ALA A 338 -9.17 9.23 2.57
CA ALA A 338 -8.62 10.25 1.68
C ALA A 338 -8.46 11.60 2.40
N ILE A 339 -9.50 12.05 3.08
CA ILE A 339 -9.51 13.34 3.80
C ILE A 339 -8.60 13.32 5.05
N ASN A 340 -8.66 12.26 5.86
CA ASN A 340 -8.04 12.24 7.18
C ASN A 340 -6.63 11.61 7.22
N ALA A 341 -6.28 10.81 6.21
CA ALA A 341 -4.99 10.13 6.11
C ALA A 341 -4.22 10.43 4.82
N ALA A 342 -4.85 11.13 3.87
CA ALA A 342 -4.33 11.36 2.52
C ALA A 342 -3.94 10.06 1.79
N LEU A 343 -4.70 8.99 2.00
CA LEU A 343 -4.57 7.74 1.26
C LEU A 343 -5.37 7.84 -0.05
N LEU A 344 -4.76 7.42 -1.16
CA LEU A 344 -5.41 7.49 -2.47
C LEU A 344 -6.63 6.56 -2.53
N PRO A 345 -7.77 7.06 -3.05
CA PRO A 345 -8.98 6.27 -3.17
C PRO A 345 -8.82 5.09 -4.15
N GLN A 346 -9.41 3.96 -3.81
CA GLN A 346 -9.56 2.82 -4.72
C GLN A 346 -10.78 2.94 -5.65
N PHE A 347 -11.61 3.98 -5.46
CA PHE A 347 -12.80 4.28 -6.26
C PHE A 347 -12.57 5.48 -7.18
N PRO A 348 -12.83 5.36 -8.50
CA PRO A 348 -12.63 6.47 -9.44
C PRO A 348 -13.39 7.74 -9.09
N GLU A 349 -14.64 7.63 -8.59
CA GLU A 349 -15.51 8.75 -8.26
C GLU A 349 -15.01 9.58 -7.08
N VAL A 350 -14.33 8.96 -6.11
CA VAL A 350 -13.84 9.67 -4.91
C VAL A 350 -12.73 10.68 -5.23
N TYR A 351 -12.01 10.50 -6.36
CA TYR A 351 -11.02 11.50 -6.80
C TYR A 351 -11.62 12.83 -7.22
N THR A 352 -12.90 12.86 -7.55
CA THR A 352 -13.64 14.08 -8.00
C THR A 352 -14.63 14.56 -6.95
N ASP A 353 -14.68 13.92 -5.79
CA ASP A 353 -15.50 14.36 -4.67
C ASP A 353 -15.07 15.76 -4.20
N ALA A 354 -16.03 16.62 -3.85
CA ALA A 354 -15.78 18.01 -3.51
C ALA A 354 -15.01 18.18 -2.20
N ASP A 355 -15.32 17.36 -1.19
CA ASP A 355 -14.66 17.43 0.11
C ASP A 355 -13.25 16.84 0.03
N VAL A 356 -13.05 15.77 -0.73
CA VAL A 356 -11.74 15.19 -1.01
C VAL A 356 -10.85 16.16 -1.79
N THR A 357 -11.35 16.76 -2.87
CA THR A 357 -10.58 17.72 -3.69
C THR A 357 -10.24 19.00 -2.93
N LYS A 358 -11.07 19.40 -2.00
CA LYS A 358 -10.80 20.52 -1.09
C LYS A 358 -9.72 20.16 -0.06
N ALA A 359 -9.79 18.98 0.52
CA ALA A 359 -8.85 18.52 1.56
C ALA A 359 -7.47 18.15 0.98
N VAL A 360 -7.45 17.51 -0.20
CA VAL A 360 -6.24 16.97 -0.84
C VAL A 360 -6.24 17.29 -2.34
N PRO A 361 -6.02 18.56 -2.74
CA PRO A 361 -6.20 19.04 -4.12
C PRO A 361 -5.35 18.29 -5.18
N TRP A 362 -4.19 17.74 -4.80
CA TRP A 362 -3.31 17.03 -5.73
C TRP A 362 -3.86 15.67 -6.19
N PHE A 363 -4.88 15.11 -5.53
CA PHE A 363 -5.46 13.82 -5.91
C PHE A 363 -6.02 13.81 -7.33
N ALA A 364 -6.55 14.95 -7.80
CA ALA A 364 -7.01 15.08 -9.19
C ALA A 364 -5.88 14.78 -10.20
N SER A 365 -4.65 15.20 -9.90
CA SER A 365 -3.46 14.91 -10.73
C SER A 365 -2.86 13.52 -10.47
N ALA A 366 -3.14 12.91 -9.32
CA ALA A 366 -2.66 11.56 -8.98
C ALA A 366 -3.43 10.47 -9.73
N ARG A 367 -4.72 10.66 -9.97
CA ARG A 367 -5.59 9.67 -10.61
C ARG A 367 -5.02 9.09 -11.91
N PRO A 368 -4.60 9.87 -12.93
CA PRO A 368 -4.03 9.31 -14.16
C PRO A 368 -2.75 8.51 -13.91
N VAL A 369 -1.97 8.86 -12.88
CA VAL A 369 -0.75 8.11 -12.52
C VAL A 369 -1.12 6.74 -11.94
N VAL A 370 -2.11 6.68 -11.05
CA VAL A 370 -2.58 5.41 -10.46
C VAL A 370 -3.22 4.51 -11.51
N GLU A 371 -4.07 5.07 -12.39
CA GLU A 371 -4.73 4.34 -13.46
C GLU A 371 -3.75 3.72 -14.49
N THR A 372 -2.57 4.33 -14.65
CA THR A 372 -1.53 3.87 -15.58
C THR A 372 -0.32 3.21 -14.89
N ALA A 373 -0.35 3.11 -13.57
CA ALA A 373 0.71 2.48 -12.80
C ALA A 373 0.87 0.99 -13.19
N LYS A 374 2.12 0.53 -13.20
CA LYS A 374 2.49 -0.82 -13.62
C LYS A 374 2.53 -1.76 -12.42
N ALA A 375 1.82 -2.87 -12.54
CA ALA A 375 1.91 -3.94 -11.54
C ALA A 375 3.28 -4.61 -11.57
N ARG A 376 3.80 -4.93 -10.39
CA ARG A 376 4.95 -5.82 -10.24
C ARG A 376 4.59 -7.20 -10.83
N PRO A 377 5.57 -8.06 -11.18
CA PRO A 377 5.29 -9.36 -11.79
C PRO A 377 4.27 -10.19 -10.99
N VAL A 378 3.17 -10.56 -11.64
CA VAL A 378 2.15 -11.41 -11.03
C VAL A 378 2.54 -12.87 -11.25
N THR A 379 2.92 -13.57 -10.17
CA THR A 379 3.32 -14.97 -10.20
C THR A 379 3.18 -15.60 -8.81
N PRO A 380 2.81 -16.88 -8.70
CA PRO A 380 2.81 -17.58 -7.40
C PRO A 380 4.18 -17.59 -6.71
N ARG A 381 5.27 -17.44 -7.48
CA ARG A 381 6.64 -17.39 -6.99
C ARG A 381 7.17 -15.97 -6.79
N TYR A 382 6.29 -15.00 -6.57
CA TYR A 382 6.66 -13.60 -6.50
C TYR A 382 7.73 -13.31 -5.43
N ASN A 383 7.69 -13.97 -4.27
CA ASN A 383 8.71 -13.77 -3.23
C ASN A 383 10.14 -14.01 -3.72
N GLU A 384 10.33 -15.05 -4.55
CA GLU A 384 11.64 -15.38 -5.14
C GLU A 384 12.05 -14.36 -6.20
N VAL A 385 11.09 -13.92 -7.03
CA VAL A 385 11.32 -12.87 -8.03
C VAL A 385 11.72 -11.57 -7.34
N SER A 386 10.97 -11.15 -6.32
CA SER A 386 11.25 -9.95 -5.53
C SER A 386 12.65 -10.03 -4.89
N GLU A 387 12.98 -11.14 -4.23
CA GLU A 387 14.28 -11.31 -3.60
C GLU A 387 15.44 -11.20 -4.60
N ILE A 388 15.31 -11.80 -5.79
CA ILE A 388 16.34 -11.71 -6.83
C ILE A 388 16.55 -10.26 -7.24
N ILE A 389 15.48 -9.51 -7.51
CA ILE A 389 15.56 -8.13 -7.97
C ILE A 389 16.12 -7.23 -6.87
N ARG A 390 15.51 -7.22 -5.68
CA ARG A 390 15.87 -6.29 -4.60
C ARG A 390 17.29 -6.50 -4.08
N THR A 391 17.76 -7.75 -4.02
CA THR A 391 19.14 -8.04 -3.61
C THR A 391 20.15 -7.63 -4.68
N THR A 392 19.82 -7.78 -5.96
CA THR A 392 20.69 -7.32 -7.06
C THR A 392 20.78 -5.79 -7.09
N VAL A 393 19.66 -5.08 -6.98
CA VAL A 393 19.65 -3.62 -6.89
C VAL A 393 20.53 -3.13 -5.74
N ASN A 394 20.33 -3.69 -4.57
CA ASN A 394 21.10 -3.36 -3.38
C ASN A 394 22.61 -3.58 -3.57
N ALA A 395 23.01 -4.75 -4.10
CA ALA A 395 24.41 -5.06 -4.35
C ALA A 395 25.07 -4.10 -5.37
N VAL A 396 24.36 -3.72 -6.42
CA VAL A 396 24.85 -2.74 -7.40
C VAL A 396 24.99 -1.35 -6.77
N LEU A 397 24.01 -0.90 -6.00
CA LEU A 397 24.05 0.41 -5.31
C LEU A 397 25.16 0.46 -4.24
N ALA A 398 25.41 -0.67 -3.56
CA ALA A 398 26.50 -0.80 -2.61
C ALA A 398 27.90 -0.92 -3.25
N GLY A 399 27.98 -0.99 -4.59
CA GLY A 399 29.23 -1.16 -5.32
C GLY A 399 29.83 -2.57 -5.24
N GLN A 400 29.06 -3.56 -4.82
CA GLN A 400 29.47 -4.97 -4.73
C GLN A 400 29.42 -5.68 -6.10
N GLN A 401 28.65 -5.15 -7.05
CA GLN A 401 28.50 -5.63 -8.41
C GLN A 401 28.43 -4.46 -9.38
N THR A 402 28.89 -4.65 -10.60
CA THR A 402 28.58 -3.72 -11.69
C THR A 402 27.12 -3.92 -12.17
N PRO A 403 26.51 -2.93 -12.84
CA PRO A 403 25.19 -3.10 -13.47
C PRO A 403 25.11 -4.30 -14.42
N GLU A 404 26.19 -4.58 -15.17
CA GLU A 404 26.31 -5.68 -16.12
C GLU A 404 26.34 -7.04 -15.43
N GLU A 405 27.13 -7.18 -14.36
CA GLU A 405 27.16 -8.38 -13.52
C GLU A 405 25.82 -8.63 -12.85
N GLY A 406 25.24 -7.57 -12.26
CA GLY A 406 23.92 -7.61 -11.64
C GLY A 406 22.83 -8.07 -12.59
N ALA A 407 22.73 -7.48 -13.79
CA ALA A 407 21.75 -7.88 -14.80
C ALA A 407 21.96 -9.33 -15.27
N THR A 408 23.21 -9.77 -15.44
CA THR A 408 23.52 -11.16 -15.85
C THR A 408 23.10 -12.18 -14.80
N GLN A 409 23.38 -11.90 -13.52
CA GLN A 409 23.00 -12.78 -12.41
C GLN A 409 21.49 -12.79 -12.20
N MET A 410 20.85 -11.62 -12.27
CA MET A 410 19.40 -11.47 -12.18
C MET A 410 18.70 -12.31 -13.25
N GLU A 411 19.10 -12.19 -14.52
CA GLU A 411 18.56 -12.98 -15.62
C GLU A 411 18.67 -14.49 -15.34
N GLY A 412 19.86 -14.97 -15.00
CA GLY A 412 20.12 -16.38 -14.73
C GLY A 412 19.28 -16.95 -13.56
N ARG A 413 19.06 -16.15 -12.52
CA ARG A 413 18.20 -16.53 -11.40
C ARG A 413 16.72 -16.51 -11.76
N LEU A 414 16.24 -15.47 -12.43
CA LEU A 414 14.84 -15.34 -12.87
C LEU A 414 14.43 -16.43 -13.84
N ARG A 415 15.31 -16.83 -14.78
CA ARG A 415 15.04 -17.95 -15.70
C ARG A 415 14.82 -19.29 -14.97
N ARG A 416 15.37 -19.49 -13.77
CA ARG A 416 15.14 -20.69 -12.94
C ARG A 416 13.80 -20.63 -12.19
N VAL A 417 13.34 -19.44 -11.86
CA VAL A 417 12.11 -19.22 -11.10
C VAL A 417 10.89 -19.16 -12.02
N LEU A 418 11.01 -18.49 -13.16
CA LEU A 418 9.91 -18.21 -14.12
C LEU A 418 10.10 -19.07 -15.40
N ARG A 419 10.15 -20.38 -15.21
CA ARG A 419 10.23 -21.36 -16.34
C ARG A 419 8.89 -21.57 -16.98
#